data_a99656c3ac0524ee4e4edb1f83a51269
#
_entry.id   a99656c3ac0524ee4e4edb1f83a51269
#
_cell.length_a   1.000
_cell.length_b   1.000
_cell.length_c   1.000
_cell.angle_alpha   90.00
_cell.angle_beta   90.00
_cell.angle_gamma   90.00
#
_symmetry.space_group_name_H-M   'P 1'
#
loop_
_entity.id
_entity.type
_entity.pdbx_description
1 polymer ?
#
loop_
_entity_poly.entity_id
_entity_poly.type
_entity_poly.pdbx_seq_one_letter_code
_entity_poly.pdbx_strand_id
1 'polypeptide(L)'
;LRRQRQMCIRDSAKESDTMDSIHQCIRDQVMSCRSDKVDRTTDSMDILTSMPRFLSRFLVDIIRFLDKHGWCPNFLIATDPYYSSVVLSNVGSIKLKCGYHHLTNWGTNGVFCLIGEKSSTPVFNAEDGSCTMRETVELGLTIDERLADGYYYSKSIRLLKHLLEHPELLDRPISEEVDY
;
A
#
# COMPACT_ATOMS: atom_id res chain seq x y z
N LEU A 1 14.53 -9.70 -20.78
CA LEU A 1 13.76 -9.68 -19.52
C LEU A 1 13.88 -8.29 -18.91
N ARG A 2 12.86 -7.43 -19.12
CA ARG A 2 12.75 -6.18 -18.35
C ARG A 2 12.59 -6.58 -16.89
N ARG A 3 13.58 -6.32 -16.06
CA ARG A 3 13.44 -6.38 -14.60
C ARG A 3 12.29 -5.45 -14.23
N GLN A 4 11.19 -6.01 -13.74
CA GLN A 4 10.14 -5.21 -13.09
C GLN A 4 10.80 -4.59 -11.86
N ARG A 5 11.08 -3.31 -11.91
CA ARG A 5 11.54 -2.54 -10.76
C ARG A 5 10.34 -2.43 -9.83
N GLN A 6 10.39 -3.12 -8.70
CA GLN A 6 9.46 -2.85 -7.60
C GLN A 6 9.80 -1.46 -7.07
N MET A 7 8.89 -0.53 -7.29
CA MET A 7 8.99 0.81 -6.70
C MET A 7 8.46 0.72 -5.28
N CYS A 8 9.36 0.69 -4.31
CA CYS A 8 9.00 0.78 -2.91
C CYS A 8 9.02 2.24 -2.49
N ILE A 9 7.84 2.83 -2.34
CA ILE A 9 7.65 4.18 -1.83
C ILE A 9 7.17 4.05 -0.39
N ARG A 10 7.93 4.61 0.54
CA ARG A 10 7.55 4.68 1.95
C ARG A 10 7.48 6.14 2.35
N ASP A 11 6.30 6.53 2.81
CA ASP A 11 6.07 7.85 3.37
C ASP A 11 5.36 7.75 4.73
N SER A 12 5.51 8.76 5.55
CA SER A 12 4.83 8.88 6.84
C SER A 12 3.99 10.15 6.81
N ALA A 13 2.68 9.99 6.66
CA ALA A 13 1.74 11.09 6.74
C ALA A 13 1.77 11.71 8.16
N LYS A 14 1.79 13.04 8.23
CA LYS A 14 1.73 13.83 9.44
C LYS A 14 0.35 14.45 9.57
N GLU A 15 -0.07 14.78 10.79
CA GLU A 15 -1.37 15.41 11.04
C GLU A 15 -1.58 16.74 10.29
N SER A 16 -0.47 17.42 9.96
CA SER A 16 -0.49 18.68 9.21
C SER A 16 -0.47 18.53 7.70
N ASP A 17 -0.35 17.28 7.18
CA ASP A 17 -0.26 17.07 5.75
C ASP A 17 -1.61 17.26 5.07
N THR A 18 -1.55 17.84 3.88
CA THR A 18 -2.67 18.00 2.97
C THR A 18 -2.53 17.02 1.82
N MET A 19 -3.58 16.80 1.05
CA MET A 19 -3.56 15.93 -0.12
C MET A 19 -2.47 16.35 -1.12
N ASP A 20 -2.28 17.66 -1.30
CA ASP A 20 -1.26 18.19 -2.21
C ASP A 20 0.15 17.88 -1.72
N SER A 21 0.43 17.99 -0.42
CA SER A 21 1.75 17.66 0.14
C SER A 21 2.07 16.18 -0.02
N ILE A 22 1.11 15.31 0.25
CA ILE A 22 1.24 13.85 0.06
C ILE A 22 1.41 13.51 -1.42
N HIS A 23 0.60 14.11 -2.30
CA HIS A 23 0.74 13.92 -3.74
C HIS A 23 2.12 14.32 -4.26
N GLN A 24 2.64 15.45 -3.82
CA GLN A 24 3.97 15.93 -4.22
C GLN A 24 5.07 14.99 -3.73
N CYS A 25 4.99 14.54 -2.47
CA CYS A 25 5.94 13.60 -1.91
C CYS A 25 5.98 12.27 -2.69
N ILE A 26 4.81 11.68 -2.98
CA ILE A 26 4.70 10.46 -3.77
C ILE A 26 5.26 10.67 -5.18
N ARG A 27 4.92 11.79 -5.83
CA ARG A 27 5.38 12.13 -7.17
C ARG A 27 6.91 12.23 -7.23
N ASP A 28 7.51 12.93 -6.29
CA ASP A 28 8.96 13.12 -6.22
C ASP A 28 9.69 11.79 -6.01
N GLN A 29 9.16 10.93 -5.16
CA GLN A 29 9.68 9.58 -4.95
C GLN A 29 9.54 8.72 -6.21
N VAL A 30 8.40 8.74 -6.89
CA VAL A 30 8.18 8.02 -8.16
C VAL A 30 9.18 8.50 -9.23
N MET A 31 9.39 9.80 -9.34
CA MET A 31 10.35 10.37 -10.29
C MET A 31 11.80 9.99 -9.93
N SER A 32 12.15 9.99 -8.65
CA SER A 32 13.45 9.52 -8.17
C SER A 32 13.69 8.04 -8.47
N CYS A 33 12.68 7.19 -8.29
CA CYS A 33 12.76 5.76 -8.61
C CYS A 33 12.83 5.47 -10.12
N ARG A 34 12.27 6.35 -10.95
CA ARG A 34 12.36 6.26 -12.43
C ARG A 34 13.72 6.70 -12.96
N SER A 35 14.43 7.57 -12.24
CA SER A 35 15.82 7.86 -12.52
C SER A 35 16.68 6.62 -12.23
N ASP A 36 17.76 6.39 -12.99
CA ASP A 36 18.61 5.18 -12.94
C ASP A 36 19.39 4.97 -11.63
N LYS A 37 18.89 5.48 -10.51
CA LYS A 37 19.48 5.22 -9.19
C LYS A 37 19.19 3.78 -8.79
N VAL A 38 20.26 3.06 -8.47
CA VAL A 38 20.20 1.67 -7.99
C VAL A 38 19.39 1.63 -6.71
N ASP A 39 18.37 0.78 -6.68
CA ASP A 39 17.56 0.59 -5.49
C ASP A 39 18.35 -0.24 -4.46
N ARG A 40 18.61 0.35 -3.29
CA ARG A 40 19.34 -0.30 -2.19
C ARG A 40 18.72 -1.61 -1.73
N THR A 41 17.40 -1.76 -1.88
CA THR A 41 16.68 -2.99 -1.53
C THR A 41 17.07 -4.13 -2.47
N THR A 42 17.24 -3.85 -3.76
CA THR A 42 17.69 -4.82 -4.76
C THR A 42 19.12 -5.27 -4.49
N ASP A 43 20.00 -4.34 -4.12
CA ASP A 43 21.41 -4.67 -3.79
C ASP A 43 21.49 -5.59 -2.57
N SER A 44 20.68 -5.33 -1.54
CA SER A 44 20.65 -6.16 -0.33
C SER A 44 20.15 -7.58 -0.63
N MET A 45 19.17 -7.73 -1.51
CA MET A 45 18.67 -9.04 -1.97
C MET A 45 19.70 -9.77 -2.84
N ASP A 46 20.41 -9.07 -3.72
CA ASP A 46 21.46 -9.65 -4.55
C ASP A 46 22.62 -10.17 -3.69
N ILE A 47 23.00 -9.47 -2.64
CA ILE A 47 23.99 -9.93 -1.67
C ILE A 47 23.51 -11.19 -0.94
N LEU A 48 22.26 -11.20 -0.47
CA LEU A 48 21.67 -12.35 0.24
C LEU A 48 21.59 -13.60 -0.64
N THR A 49 21.24 -13.42 -1.93
CA THR A 49 21.11 -14.53 -2.89
C THR A 49 22.45 -15.05 -3.41
N SER A 50 23.51 -14.25 -3.34
CA SER A 50 24.88 -14.65 -3.71
C SER A 50 25.58 -15.52 -2.66
N MET A 51 25.05 -15.55 -1.43
CA MET A 51 25.62 -16.33 -0.34
C MET A 51 25.24 -17.82 -0.41
N PRO A 52 26.04 -18.73 0.18
CA PRO A 52 25.66 -20.12 0.35
C PRO A 52 24.35 -20.26 1.12
N ARG A 53 23.48 -21.19 0.70
CA ARG A 53 22.12 -21.35 1.23
C ARG A 53 22.03 -21.50 2.75
N PHE A 54 22.98 -22.16 3.39
CA PHE A 54 23.00 -22.32 4.84
C PHE A 54 23.23 -20.99 5.56
N LEU A 55 24.09 -20.15 5.01
CA LEU A 55 24.40 -18.83 5.56
C LEU A 55 23.23 -17.85 5.37
N SER A 56 22.60 -17.87 4.18
CA SER A 56 21.40 -17.06 3.91
C SER A 56 20.26 -17.44 4.84
N ARG A 57 20.03 -18.74 5.08
CA ARG A 57 19.02 -19.21 6.04
C ARG A 57 19.30 -18.74 7.46
N PHE A 58 20.52 -18.91 7.91
CA PHE A 58 20.92 -18.48 9.25
C PHE A 58 20.72 -16.97 9.45
N LEU A 59 21.09 -16.17 8.45
CA LEU A 59 20.91 -14.73 8.49
C LEU A 59 19.42 -14.34 8.50
N VAL A 60 18.60 -14.97 7.67
CA VAL A 60 17.15 -14.75 7.66
C VAL A 60 16.51 -15.15 8.98
N ASP A 61 16.94 -16.24 9.61
CA ASP A 61 16.43 -16.68 10.92
C ASP A 61 16.80 -15.69 12.03
N ILE A 62 18.03 -15.12 12.01
CA ILE A 62 18.41 -14.03 12.91
C ILE A 62 17.52 -12.81 12.71
N ILE A 63 17.32 -12.37 11.46
CA ILE A 63 16.49 -11.20 11.17
C ILE A 63 15.05 -11.43 11.63
N ARG A 64 14.49 -12.61 11.40
CA ARG A 64 13.14 -13.00 11.89
C ARG A 64 13.06 -13.01 13.41
N PHE A 65 14.09 -13.48 14.07
CA PHE A 65 14.17 -13.43 15.52
C PHE A 65 14.19 -11.99 16.04
N LEU A 66 14.98 -11.11 15.44
CA LEU A 66 15.02 -9.70 15.78
C LEU A 66 13.69 -9.00 15.51
N ASP A 67 13.05 -9.28 14.37
CA ASP A 67 11.74 -8.75 14.01
C ASP A 67 10.67 -9.15 15.04
N LYS A 68 10.62 -10.44 15.38
CA LYS A 68 9.68 -10.96 16.38
C LYS A 68 9.80 -10.29 17.75
N HIS A 69 11.00 -9.84 18.13
CA HIS A 69 11.27 -9.18 19.41
C HIS A 69 11.26 -7.66 19.32
N GLY A 70 10.98 -7.08 18.14
CA GLY A 70 10.99 -5.64 17.93
C GLY A 70 12.39 -5.01 17.96
N TRP A 71 13.45 -5.81 17.80
CA TRP A 71 14.84 -5.38 17.83
C TRP A 71 15.43 -5.19 16.44
N CYS A 72 14.60 -5.18 15.42
CA CYS A 72 15.08 -5.02 14.05
C CYS A 72 15.75 -3.66 13.85
N PRO A 73 16.97 -3.61 13.30
CA PRO A 73 17.70 -2.36 13.10
C PRO A 73 16.98 -1.40 12.16
N ASN A 74 16.98 -0.10 12.50
CA ASN A 74 16.29 0.92 11.74
C ASN A 74 16.70 0.99 10.25
N PHE A 75 17.95 0.64 9.92
CA PHE A 75 18.40 0.66 8.53
C PHE A 75 17.73 -0.43 7.67
N LEU A 76 17.34 -1.56 8.27
CA LEU A 76 16.56 -2.61 7.59
C LEU A 76 15.09 -2.21 7.49
N ILE A 77 14.53 -1.65 8.56
CA ILE A 77 13.13 -1.20 8.61
C ILE A 77 12.89 -0.07 7.61
N ALA A 78 13.84 0.87 7.48
CA ALA A 78 13.67 2.06 6.66
C ALA A 78 13.54 1.77 5.16
N THR A 79 14.10 0.67 4.69
CA THR A 79 14.09 0.30 3.28
C THR A 79 13.02 -0.73 2.91
N ASP A 80 12.41 -1.40 3.90
CA ASP A 80 11.44 -2.46 3.67
C ASP A 80 10.01 -1.91 3.69
N PRO A 81 9.24 -2.00 2.59
CA PRO A 81 7.86 -1.52 2.50
C PRO A 81 6.90 -2.25 3.45
N TYR A 82 7.23 -3.46 3.88
CA TYR A 82 6.38 -4.23 4.79
C TYR A 82 6.37 -3.69 6.23
N TYR A 83 7.23 -2.73 6.56
CA TYR A 83 7.15 -1.97 7.81
C TYR A 83 6.32 -0.68 7.69
N SER A 84 5.43 -0.62 6.72
CA SER A 84 4.40 0.41 6.61
C SER A 84 3.08 -0.05 7.22
N SER A 85 2.19 0.87 7.58
CA SER A 85 0.84 0.53 8.06
C SER A 85 -0.06 0.05 6.92
N VAL A 86 0.10 0.66 5.73
CA VAL A 86 -0.68 0.36 4.53
C VAL A 86 0.25 0.24 3.34
N VAL A 87 0.07 -0.81 2.54
CA VAL A 87 0.72 -0.96 1.22
C VAL A 87 -0.32 -0.73 0.13
N LEU A 88 -0.02 0.19 -0.78
CA LEU A 88 -0.82 0.44 -1.96
C LEU A 88 -0.11 -0.14 -3.19
N SER A 89 -0.79 -0.95 -3.97
CA SER A 89 -0.26 -1.50 -5.22
C SER A 89 -1.21 -1.24 -6.38
N ASN A 90 -0.74 -0.49 -7.38
CA ASN A 90 -1.51 -0.18 -8.58
C ASN A 90 -1.22 -1.21 -9.68
N VAL A 91 -2.03 -2.27 -9.72
CA VAL A 91 -1.96 -3.31 -10.76
C VAL A 91 -2.69 -2.89 -12.04
N GLY A 92 -3.55 -1.88 -11.97
CA GLY A 92 -4.20 -1.29 -13.14
C GLY A 92 -3.20 -0.66 -14.13
N SER A 93 -2.04 -0.21 -13.63
CA SER A 93 -0.95 0.31 -14.47
C SER A 93 -0.38 -0.73 -15.45
N ILE A 94 -0.56 -2.01 -15.17
CA ILE A 94 -0.19 -3.17 -16.00
C ILE A 94 -1.41 -3.88 -16.58
N LYS A 95 -2.59 -3.23 -16.57
CA LYS A 95 -3.85 -3.72 -17.13
C LYS A 95 -4.36 -5.02 -16.47
N LEU A 96 -4.22 -5.11 -15.16
CA LEU A 96 -4.80 -6.19 -14.38
C LEU A 96 -6.03 -5.72 -13.62
N LYS A 97 -7.03 -6.60 -13.57
CA LYS A 97 -8.20 -6.43 -12.69
C LYS A 97 -7.77 -6.49 -11.23
N CYS A 98 -8.62 -5.92 -10.38
CA CYS A 98 -8.42 -6.00 -8.96
C CYS A 98 -8.49 -7.45 -8.46
N GLY A 99 -7.72 -7.74 -7.42
CA GLY A 99 -7.71 -9.00 -6.71
C GLY A 99 -7.41 -8.77 -5.24
N TYR A 100 -7.06 -9.83 -4.53
CA TYR A 100 -6.63 -9.76 -3.14
C TYR A 100 -5.19 -10.24 -3.02
N HIS A 101 -4.42 -9.54 -2.20
CA HIS A 101 -3.05 -9.92 -1.88
C HIS A 101 -3.00 -10.44 -0.45
N HIS A 102 -2.27 -11.53 -0.22
CA HIS A 102 -2.05 -12.01 1.15
C HIS A 102 -1.14 -11.04 1.92
N LEU A 103 -1.38 -10.91 3.21
CA LEU A 103 -0.48 -10.21 4.11
C LEU A 103 0.73 -11.09 4.43
N THR A 104 1.86 -10.47 4.70
CA THR A 104 3.09 -11.17 5.08
C THR A 104 3.15 -11.38 6.60
N ASN A 105 3.82 -12.47 7.02
CA ASN A 105 4.15 -12.68 8.44
C ASN A 105 5.44 -11.93 8.84
N TRP A 106 5.78 -10.89 8.09
CA TRP A 106 6.99 -10.09 8.23
C TRP A 106 6.62 -8.61 8.27
N GLY A 107 7.25 -7.84 9.17
CA GLY A 107 7.02 -6.40 9.31
C GLY A 107 5.73 -6.06 10.04
N THR A 108 5.23 -4.85 9.85
CA THR A 108 4.08 -4.28 10.56
C THR A 108 2.89 -3.99 9.66
N ASN A 109 2.91 -4.45 8.40
CA ASN A 109 1.86 -4.15 7.44
C ASN A 109 0.55 -4.84 7.83
N GLY A 110 -0.48 -4.05 8.12
CA GLY A 110 -1.81 -4.51 8.49
C GLY A 110 -2.88 -4.36 7.41
N VAL A 111 -2.61 -3.56 6.38
CA VAL A 111 -3.56 -3.31 5.30
C VAL A 111 -2.85 -3.35 3.96
N PHE A 112 -3.38 -4.15 3.04
CA PHE A 112 -2.92 -4.17 1.65
C PHE A 112 -4.06 -3.77 0.73
N CYS A 113 -3.87 -2.70 -0.04
CA CYS A 113 -4.83 -2.20 -1.00
C CYS A 113 -4.33 -2.39 -2.43
N LEU A 114 -5.08 -3.15 -3.22
CA LEU A 114 -4.86 -3.29 -4.66
C LEU A 114 -5.79 -2.36 -5.42
N ILE A 115 -5.23 -1.60 -6.34
CA ILE A 115 -5.97 -0.73 -7.26
C ILE A 115 -5.98 -1.40 -8.62
N GLY A 116 -7.17 -1.82 -9.08
CA GLY A 116 -7.38 -2.47 -10.36
C GLY A 116 -7.34 -1.51 -11.55
N GLU A 117 -7.47 -2.06 -12.75
CA GLU A 117 -7.59 -1.27 -13.96
C GLU A 117 -8.93 -0.53 -14.01
N LYS A 118 -8.93 0.59 -14.74
CA LYS A 118 -10.13 1.34 -15.04
C LYS A 118 -10.98 0.54 -16.04
N SER A 119 -12.22 0.28 -15.68
CA SER A 119 -13.18 -0.49 -16.49
C SER A 119 -14.50 0.23 -16.62
N SER A 120 -15.22 -0.07 -17.70
CA SER A 120 -16.60 0.43 -17.85
C SER A 120 -17.55 -0.64 -17.33
N THR A 121 -18.31 -0.30 -16.28
CA THR A 121 -19.25 -1.22 -15.63
C THR A 121 -20.67 -0.66 -15.65
N PRO A 122 -21.70 -1.51 -15.78
CA PRO A 122 -23.09 -1.08 -15.65
C PRO A 122 -23.40 -0.76 -14.19
N VAL A 123 -23.88 0.43 -13.92
CA VAL A 123 -24.33 0.88 -12.60
C VAL A 123 -25.84 1.06 -12.66
N PHE A 124 -26.55 0.31 -11.81
CA PHE A 124 -28.00 0.39 -11.70
C PHE A 124 -28.38 1.45 -10.67
N ASN A 125 -29.33 2.31 -11.06
CA ASN A 125 -29.96 3.21 -10.12
C ASN A 125 -31.12 2.47 -9.42
N ALA A 126 -31.07 2.43 -8.09
CA ALA A 126 -32.08 1.72 -7.29
C ALA A 126 -33.45 2.41 -7.28
N GLU A 127 -33.54 3.73 -7.58
CA GLU A 127 -34.78 4.50 -7.52
C GLU A 127 -35.64 4.33 -8.77
N ASP A 128 -35.02 4.31 -9.95
CA ASP A 128 -35.72 4.28 -11.23
C ASP A 128 -35.44 3.02 -12.07
N GLY A 129 -34.55 2.13 -11.57
CA GLY A 129 -34.15 0.91 -12.27
C GLY A 129 -33.34 1.16 -13.55
N SER A 130 -32.92 2.39 -13.81
CA SER A 130 -32.11 2.72 -14.97
C SER A 130 -30.70 2.13 -14.85
N CYS A 131 -30.10 1.79 -15.98
CA CYS A 131 -28.74 1.27 -16.06
C CYS A 131 -27.88 2.23 -16.87
N THR A 132 -26.80 2.72 -16.27
CA THR A 132 -25.82 3.60 -16.95
C THR A 132 -24.43 2.98 -16.90
N MET A 133 -23.70 3.05 -18.03
CA MET A 133 -22.29 2.64 -18.05
C MET A 133 -21.44 3.75 -17.42
N ARG A 134 -20.68 3.39 -16.40
CA ARG A 134 -19.74 4.31 -15.72
C ARG A 134 -18.33 3.75 -15.74
N GLU A 135 -17.36 4.65 -15.81
CA GLU A 135 -15.98 4.28 -15.57
C GLU A 135 -15.76 4.07 -14.08
N THR A 136 -15.27 2.89 -13.73
CA THR A 136 -15.04 2.47 -12.35
C THR A 136 -13.64 1.92 -12.17
N VAL A 137 -13.14 2.02 -10.94
CA VAL A 137 -11.91 1.39 -10.49
C VAL A 137 -12.26 0.52 -9.29
N GLU A 138 -11.85 -0.73 -9.34
CA GLU A 138 -12.03 -1.66 -8.21
C GLU A 138 -10.88 -1.54 -7.24
N LEU A 139 -11.19 -1.51 -5.94
CA LEU A 139 -10.23 -1.55 -4.84
C LEU A 139 -10.37 -2.86 -4.09
N GLY A 140 -9.28 -3.64 -3.99
CA GLY A 140 -9.22 -4.87 -3.20
C GLY A 140 -8.48 -4.62 -1.90
N LEU A 141 -9.18 -4.72 -0.77
CA LEU A 141 -8.62 -4.53 0.56
C LEU A 141 -8.41 -5.88 1.25
N THR A 142 -7.18 -6.13 1.68
CA THR A 142 -6.84 -7.24 2.58
C THR A 142 -6.38 -6.64 3.91
N ILE A 143 -7.03 -7.03 4.99
CA ILE A 143 -6.90 -6.41 6.30
C ILE A 143 -6.57 -7.48 7.33
N ASP A 144 -5.70 -7.16 8.28
CA ASP A 144 -5.30 -8.06 9.35
C ASP A 144 -6.25 -7.95 10.55
N GLU A 145 -7.08 -8.97 10.75
CA GLU A 145 -8.03 -9.02 11.86
C GLU A 145 -7.36 -9.07 13.25
N ARG A 146 -6.06 -9.33 13.32
CA ARG A 146 -5.30 -9.24 14.59
C ARG A 146 -5.18 -7.81 15.10
N LEU A 147 -5.34 -6.80 14.24
CA LEU A 147 -5.26 -5.38 14.58
C LEU A 147 -6.62 -4.83 15.02
N ALA A 148 -7.68 -5.22 14.34
CA ALA A 148 -9.03 -4.81 14.65
C ALA A 148 -10.05 -5.77 14.00
N ASP A 149 -11.22 -5.89 14.61
CA ASP A 149 -12.30 -6.74 14.12
C ASP A 149 -13.04 -6.18 12.90
N GLY A 150 -13.89 -7.01 12.29
CA GLY A 150 -14.66 -6.63 11.12
C GLY A 150 -15.62 -5.45 11.35
N TYR A 151 -16.09 -5.26 12.59
CA TYR A 151 -16.95 -4.13 12.94
C TYR A 151 -16.21 -2.80 12.84
N TYR A 152 -14.99 -2.73 13.40
CA TYR A 152 -14.14 -1.57 13.32
C TYR A 152 -13.78 -1.24 11.86
N TYR A 153 -13.36 -2.25 11.09
CA TYR A 153 -13.02 -2.06 9.68
C TYR A 153 -14.22 -1.64 8.83
N SER A 154 -15.42 -2.11 9.14
CA SER A 154 -16.62 -1.69 8.42
C SER A 154 -16.89 -0.18 8.54
N LYS A 155 -16.54 0.42 9.68
CA LYS A 155 -16.60 1.88 9.87
C LYS A 155 -15.52 2.58 9.03
N SER A 156 -14.28 2.08 9.06
CA SER A 156 -13.19 2.65 8.28
C SER A 156 -13.46 2.59 6.76
N ILE A 157 -14.07 1.51 6.28
CA ILE A 157 -14.46 1.38 4.87
C ILE A 157 -15.59 2.36 4.51
N ARG A 158 -16.56 2.58 5.41
CA ARG A 158 -17.61 3.59 5.19
C ARG A 158 -17.02 4.99 5.12
N LEU A 159 -16.10 5.34 6.03
CA LEU A 159 -15.37 6.60 5.97
C LEU A 159 -14.59 6.75 4.65
N LEU A 160 -13.83 5.72 4.25
CA LEU A 160 -13.11 5.74 2.98
C LEU A 160 -14.07 5.98 1.80
N LYS A 161 -15.21 5.29 1.77
CA LYS A 161 -16.22 5.47 0.73
C LYS A 161 -16.77 6.89 0.73
N HIS A 162 -17.12 7.43 1.90
CA HIS A 162 -17.59 8.80 2.05
C HIS A 162 -16.57 9.83 1.54
N LEU A 163 -15.29 9.68 1.88
CA LEU A 163 -14.21 10.56 1.40
C LEU A 163 -13.99 10.46 -0.12
N LEU A 164 -14.21 9.28 -0.72
CA LEU A 164 -14.12 9.11 -2.17
C LEU A 164 -15.34 9.73 -2.90
N GLU A 165 -16.49 9.76 -2.26
CA GLU A 165 -17.73 10.42 -2.77
C GLU A 165 -17.67 11.94 -2.59
N HIS A 166 -16.92 12.43 -1.58
CA HIS A 166 -16.75 13.84 -1.23
C HIS A 166 -15.27 14.24 -1.22
N PRO A 167 -14.61 14.26 -2.38
CA PRO A 167 -13.16 14.51 -2.46
C PRO A 167 -12.74 15.91 -1.95
N GLU A 168 -13.66 16.87 -1.89
CA GLU A 168 -13.44 18.19 -1.29
C GLU A 168 -13.06 18.15 0.20
N LEU A 169 -13.43 17.08 0.90
CA LEU A 169 -13.05 16.87 2.30
C LEU A 169 -11.56 16.54 2.45
N LEU A 170 -10.92 16.05 1.39
CA LEU A 170 -9.51 15.70 1.39
C LEU A 170 -8.58 16.93 1.30
N ASP A 171 -9.13 18.10 0.97
CA ASP A 171 -8.38 19.37 0.98
C ASP A 171 -8.13 19.89 2.40
N ARG A 172 -8.79 19.29 3.40
CA ARG A 172 -8.64 19.64 4.82
C ARG A 172 -7.48 18.88 5.46
N PRO A 173 -6.87 19.41 6.52
CA PRO A 173 -5.88 18.68 7.31
C PRO A 173 -6.45 17.37 7.88
N ILE A 174 -5.62 16.33 7.96
CA ILE A 174 -6.01 15.01 8.47
C ILE A 174 -6.53 15.07 9.92
N SER A 175 -6.15 16.08 10.68
CA SER A 175 -6.57 16.28 12.07
C SER A 175 -8.03 16.71 12.25
N GLU A 176 -8.72 17.13 11.19
CA GLU A 176 -10.14 17.50 11.26
C GLU A 176 -11.03 16.26 11.24
N GLU A 177 -11.93 16.15 12.22
CA GLU A 177 -12.93 15.09 12.24
C GLU A 177 -13.95 15.29 11.12
N VAL A 178 -14.32 14.20 10.45
CA VAL A 178 -15.33 14.18 9.40
C VAL A 178 -16.54 13.40 9.91
N ASP A 179 -17.69 14.01 9.93
CA ASP A 179 -18.97 13.35 10.21
C ASP A 179 -19.43 12.58 8.96
N TYR A 180 -19.74 11.25 9.11
CA TYR A 180 -20.12 10.37 8.01
C TYR A 180 -21.12 9.28 8.40
#